data_3eff4555d533b8d9f1cb6396bee165a9
#
_entry.id   3eff4555d533b8d9f1cb6396bee165a9
#
_cell.length_a   1.000
_cell.length_b   1.000
_cell.length_c   1.000
_cell.angle_alpha   90.00
_cell.angle_beta   90.00
_cell.angle_gamma   90.00
#
_symmetry.space_group_name_H-M   'P 1'
#
loop_
_entity.id
_entity.type
_entity.pdbx_description
1 polymer ?
#
loop_
_entity_poly.entity_id
_entity_poly.type
_entity_poly.pdbx_seq_one_letter_code
_entity_poly.pdbx_strand_id
1 'polypeptide(L)'
;LPSKEFAEEHKLNKALFPGIQGGPLMHVIAAKAVCFKEALDPSFKEYGKNIIDNAQALAKGLQSRGLKIVSGGTDNHLMLVDLADKGLTGKEVEKWLDEAHITCNKNTIPNDPQSPFVTSGIRLGTAAVTTRGFNTDDMDQVAEAIALMVNDPEANKEKATSIVKSLTDK
;
A
#
# COMPACT_ATOMS: atom_id res chain seq x y z
N LEU A 1 11.64 24.48 10.59
CA LEU A 1 12.94 24.89 10.04
C LEU A 1 13.90 25.15 11.19
N PRO A 2 15.19 24.77 11.09
CA PRO A 2 16.18 25.07 12.13
C PRO A 2 16.38 26.59 12.27
N SER A 3 16.80 27.03 13.46
CA SER A 3 17.20 28.42 13.65
C SER A 3 18.45 28.74 12.81
N LYS A 4 18.69 30.04 12.54
CA LYS A 4 19.89 30.49 11.84
C LYS A 4 21.16 30.08 12.58
N GLU A 5 21.17 30.25 13.89
CA GLU A 5 22.29 29.87 14.77
C GLU A 5 22.61 28.38 14.67
N PHE A 6 21.60 27.51 14.77
CA PHE A 6 21.76 26.06 14.60
C PHE A 6 22.32 25.70 13.22
N ALA A 7 21.80 26.34 12.16
CA ALA A 7 22.25 26.09 10.79
C ALA A 7 23.73 26.49 10.58
N GLU A 8 24.18 27.58 11.19
CA GLU A 8 25.56 28.04 11.13
C GLU A 8 26.51 27.15 11.94
N GLU A 9 26.13 26.81 13.18
CA GLU A 9 26.91 25.94 14.08
C GLU A 9 27.14 24.56 13.43
N HIS A 10 26.11 23.97 12.86
CA HIS A 10 26.13 22.64 12.25
C HIS A 10 26.50 22.65 10.77
N LYS A 11 26.85 23.83 10.22
CA LYS A 11 27.27 24.01 8.81
C LYS A 11 26.30 23.37 7.80
N LEU A 12 24.99 23.51 8.03
CA LEU A 12 23.96 22.86 7.20
C LEU A 12 24.06 23.22 5.73
N ASN A 13 24.34 24.48 5.40
CA ASN A 13 24.51 24.91 4.01
C ASN A 13 25.68 24.20 3.31
N LYS A 14 26.80 23.99 4.02
CA LYS A 14 27.95 23.26 3.49
C LYS A 14 27.68 21.76 3.37
N ALA A 15 26.93 21.20 4.29
CA ALA A 15 26.50 19.80 4.21
C ALA A 15 25.56 19.59 3.02
N LEU A 16 24.65 20.53 2.77
CA LEU A 16 23.75 20.51 1.63
C LEU A 16 24.49 20.67 0.31
N PHE A 17 25.27 21.75 0.16
CA PHE A 17 26.06 22.06 -1.02
C PHE A 17 27.48 22.51 -0.63
N PRO A 18 28.54 21.87 -1.13
CA PRO A 18 28.55 20.78 -2.13
C PRO A 18 28.49 19.36 -1.54
N GLY A 19 28.15 19.21 -0.24
CA GLY A 19 28.25 17.91 0.45
C GLY A 19 27.34 16.83 -0.14
N ILE A 20 26.04 17.10 -0.28
CA ILE A 20 25.03 16.12 -0.73
C ILE A 20 24.52 16.47 -2.12
N GLN A 21 24.35 17.76 -2.42
CA GLN A 21 23.76 18.23 -3.69
C GLN A 21 24.81 18.96 -4.54
N GLY A 22 24.52 19.04 -5.84
CA GLY A 22 25.29 19.76 -6.83
C GLY A 22 24.37 20.55 -7.76
N GLY A 23 24.67 20.59 -9.05
CA GLY A 23 23.84 21.23 -10.05
C GLY A 23 22.44 20.62 -10.13
N PRO A 24 21.40 21.39 -10.50
CA PRO A 24 20.04 20.90 -10.57
C PRO A 24 19.88 19.79 -11.62
N LEU A 25 19.12 18.76 -11.27
CA LEU A 25 18.83 17.64 -12.16
C LEU A 25 17.65 18.03 -13.07
N MET A 26 17.95 18.64 -14.22
CA MET A 26 16.93 19.21 -15.12
C MET A 26 15.95 18.16 -15.65
N HIS A 27 16.39 16.92 -15.88
CA HIS A 27 15.52 15.82 -16.30
C HIS A 27 14.48 15.47 -15.21
N VAL A 28 14.84 15.54 -13.91
CA VAL A 28 13.90 15.35 -12.81
C VAL A 28 12.91 16.51 -12.72
N ILE A 29 13.38 17.75 -12.94
CA ILE A 29 12.51 18.94 -12.97
C ILE A 29 11.49 18.83 -14.12
N ALA A 30 11.94 18.42 -15.31
CA ALA A 30 11.06 18.18 -16.45
C ALA A 30 10.03 17.06 -16.16
N ALA A 31 10.45 15.96 -15.56
CA ALA A 31 9.55 14.88 -15.16
C ALA A 31 8.47 15.35 -14.15
N LYS A 32 8.84 16.18 -13.18
CA LYS A 32 7.89 16.79 -12.25
C LYS A 32 6.87 17.69 -12.97
N ALA A 33 7.33 18.47 -13.95
CA ALA A 33 6.45 19.33 -14.72
C ALA A 33 5.40 18.53 -15.51
N VAL A 34 5.79 17.40 -16.11
CA VAL A 34 4.87 16.47 -16.79
C VAL A 34 3.87 15.88 -15.79
N CYS A 35 4.36 15.34 -14.67
CA CYS A 35 3.51 14.75 -13.63
C CYS A 35 2.47 15.75 -13.10
N PHE A 36 2.86 17.00 -12.84
CA PHE A 36 1.93 18.01 -12.36
C PHE A 36 0.92 18.44 -13.44
N LYS A 37 1.34 18.45 -14.70
CA LYS A 37 0.41 18.71 -15.81
C LYS A 37 -0.66 17.61 -15.92
N GLU A 38 -0.27 16.35 -15.80
CA GLU A 38 -1.20 15.22 -15.77
C GLU A 38 -2.18 15.33 -14.58
N ALA A 39 -1.66 15.69 -13.40
CA ALA A 39 -2.49 15.89 -12.21
C ALA A 39 -3.47 17.08 -12.27
N LEU A 40 -3.27 18.01 -13.19
CA LEU A 40 -4.21 19.10 -13.44
C LEU A 40 -5.36 18.71 -14.39
N ASP A 41 -5.23 17.59 -15.09
CA ASP A 41 -6.29 17.11 -15.97
C ASP A 41 -7.52 16.66 -15.17
N PRO A 42 -8.75 16.96 -15.62
CA PRO A 42 -9.97 16.51 -14.96
C PRO A 42 -10.07 15.00 -14.73
N SER A 43 -9.48 14.19 -15.61
CA SER A 43 -9.43 12.73 -15.48
C SER A 43 -8.69 12.27 -14.22
N PHE A 44 -7.76 13.08 -13.70
CA PHE A 44 -7.06 12.77 -12.47
C PHE A 44 -7.98 12.75 -11.24
N LYS A 45 -9.06 13.54 -11.25
CA LYS A 45 -10.08 13.51 -10.18
C LYS A 45 -10.87 12.21 -10.21
N GLU A 46 -11.21 11.74 -11.41
CA GLU A 46 -11.88 10.45 -11.60
C GLU A 46 -10.97 9.29 -11.14
N TYR A 47 -9.70 9.33 -11.56
CA TYR A 47 -8.69 8.37 -11.09
C TYR A 47 -8.59 8.34 -9.57
N GLY A 48 -8.49 9.50 -8.91
CA GLY A 48 -8.45 9.60 -7.45
C GLY A 48 -9.70 9.04 -6.78
N LYS A 49 -10.89 9.29 -7.36
CA LYS A 49 -12.16 8.72 -6.89
C LYS A 49 -12.15 7.19 -7.01
N ASN A 50 -11.74 6.66 -8.15
CA ASN A 50 -11.67 5.22 -8.39
C ASN A 50 -10.72 4.51 -7.41
N ILE A 51 -9.61 5.16 -7.02
CA ILE A 51 -8.71 4.63 -5.98
C ILE A 51 -9.45 4.45 -4.66
N ILE A 52 -10.23 5.45 -4.25
CA ILE A 52 -10.97 5.42 -2.98
C ILE A 52 -12.12 4.40 -3.04
N ASP A 53 -12.87 4.38 -4.13
CA ASP A 53 -13.96 3.43 -4.34
C ASP A 53 -13.42 1.97 -4.28
N ASN A 54 -12.31 1.70 -4.94
CA ASN A 54 -11.63 0.41 -4.89
C ASN A 54 -11.14 0.07 -3.47
N ALA A 55 -10.59 1.04 -2.74
CA ALA A 55 -10.15 0.80 -1.37
C ALA A 55 -11.31 0.45 -0.45
N GLN A 56 -12.45 1.14 -0.59
CA GLN A 56 -13.65 0.84 0.17
C GLN A 56 -14.25 -0.52 -0.20
N ALA A 57 -14.26 -0.89 -1.48
CA ALA A 57 -14.71 -2.20 -1.93
C ALA A 57 -13.81 -3.32 -1.38
N LEU A 58 -12.49 -3.14 -1.45
CA LEU A 58 -11.54 -4.10 -0.88
C LEU A 58 -11.73 -4.25 0.63
N ALA A 59 -11.85 -3.14 1.37
CA ALA A 59 -12.08 -3.18 2.81
C ALA A 59 -13.36 -3.96 3.18
N LYS A 60 -14.47 -3.68 2.49
CA LYS A 60 -15.74 -4.42 2.68
C LYS A 60 -15.60 -5.89 2.33
N GLY A 61 -14.94 -6.21 1.22
CA GLY A 61 -14.70 -7.60 0.79
C GLY A 61 -13.86 -8.39 1.80
N LEU A 62 -12.84 -7.78 2.39
CA LEU A 62 -12.02 -8.38 3.44
C LEU A 62 -12.82 -8.58 4.73
N GLN A 63 -13.60 -7.57 5.15
CA GLN A 63 -14.44 -7.65 6.35
C GLN A 63 -15.52 -8.74 6.23
N SER A 64 -16.16 -8.86 5.06
CA SER A 64 -17.17 -9.93 4.83
C SER A 64 -16.58 -11.33 4.91
N ARG A 65 -15.25 -11.46 4.76
CA ARG A 65 -14.50 -12.71 4.88
C ARG A 65 -13.80 -12.87 6.23
N GLY A 66 -14.19 -12.06 7.22
CA GLY A 66 -13.74 -12.18 8.61
C GLY A 66 -12.35 -11.62 8.87
N LEU A 67 -11.85 -10.69 8.04
CA LEU A 67 -10.64 -9.93 8.28
C LEU A 67 -10.98 -8.59 8.93
N LYS A 68 -10.26 -8.23 9.98
CA LYS A 68 -10.49 -7.01 10.72
C LYS A 68 -9.69 -5.86 10.12
N ILE A 69 -10.38 -4.79 9.75
CA ILE A 69 -9.75 -3.55 9.27
C ILE A 69 -9.61 -2.59 10.44
N VAL A 70 -8.39 -2.09 10.67
CA VAL A 70 -8.15 -1.02 11.65
C VAL A 70 -9.02 0.18 11.29
N SER A 71 -9.63 0.82 12.27
CA SER A 71 -10.61 1.92 12.11
C SER A 71 -11.94 1.51 11.45
N GLY A 72 -12.19 0.21 11.22
CA GLY A 72 -13.45 -0.28 10.65
C GLY A 72 -13.65 0.02 9.17
N GLY A 73 -12.63 0.50 8.46
CA GLY A 73 -12.69 0.81 7.03
C GLY A 73 -11.60 1.78 6.60
N THR A 74 -11.82 2.44 5.44
CA THR A 74 -10.91 3.46 4.93
C THR A 74 -11.66 4.55 4.16
N ASP A 75 -11.14 5.77 4.19
CA ASP A 75 -11.58 6.92 3.41
C ASP A 75 -10.49 7.42 2.42
N ASN A 76 -9.41 6.67 2.30
CA ASN A 76 -8.29 6.97 1.41
C ASN A 76 -7.85 5.72 0.61
N HIS A 77 -6.64 5.70 0.10
CA HIS A 77 -6.11 4.62 -0.74
C HIS A 77 -5.50 3.44 0.02
N LEU A 78 -5.39 3.52 1.34
CA LEU A 78 -4.72 2.54 2.20
C LEU A 78 -5.66 1.98 3.25
N MET A 79 -5.36 0.78 3.72
CA MET A 79 -5.95 0.17 4.91
C MET A 79 -4.93 -0.69 5.64
N LEU A 80 -5.12 -0.83 6.95
CA LEU A 80 -4.39 -1.79 7.78
C LEU A 80 -5.33 -2.95 8.13
N VAL A 81 -4.85 -4.16 7.91
CA VAL A 81 -5.53 -5.39 8.35
C VAL A 81 -4.93 -5.84 9.65
N ASP A 82 -5.75 -5.98 10.68
CA ASP A 82 -5.37 -6.50 11.99
C ASP A 82 -5.45 -8.03 11.97
N LEU A 83 -4.34 -8.71 12.23
CA LEU A 83 -4.20 -10.17 12.23
C LEU A 83 -4.08 -10.76 13.63
N ALA A 84 -4.01 -9.91 14.67
CA ALA A 84 -3.76 -10.34 16.05
C ALA A 84 -4.83 -11.34 16.54
N ASP A 85 -6.11 -11.07 16.24
CA ASP A 85 -7.23 -11.94 16.65
C ASP A 85 -7.18 -13.34 15.99
N LYS A 86 -6.43 -13.49 14.90
CA LYS A 86 -6.19 -14.77 14.22
C LYS A 86 -4.92 -15.48 14.71
N GLY A 87 -4.16 -14.85 15.58
CA GLY A 87 -2.88 -15.38 16.06
C GLY A 87 -1.77 -15.39 15.00
N LEU A 88 -1.94 -14.60 13.93
CA LEU A 88 -1.00 -14.49 12.82
C LEU A 88 -0.13 -13.25 12.94
N THR A 89 1.06 -13.32 12.34
CA THR A 89 1.97 -12.18 12.26
C THR A 89 1.95 -11.55 10.87
N GLY A 90 2.21 -10.24 10.81
CA GLY A 90 2.35 -9.54 9.53
C GLY A 90 3.45 -10.14 8.66
N LYS A 91 4.55 -10.59 9.29
CA LYS A 91 5.69 -11.22 8.59
C LYS A 91 5.31 -12.53 7.89
N GLU A 92 4.49 -13.37 8.51
CA GLU A 92 4.02 -14.63 7.91
C GLU A 92 3.08 -14.34 6.74
N VAL A 93 2.08 -13.49 6.96
CA VAL A 93 1.09 -13.16 5.94
C VAL A 93 1.68 -12.41 4.77
N GLU A 94 2.63 -11.46 4.99
CA GLU A 94 3.39 -10.81 3.92
C GLU A 94 4.06 -11.85 3.01
N LYS A 95 4.73 -12.85 3.60
CA LYS A 95 5.39 -13.93 2.85
C LYS A 95 4.39 -14.79 2.06
N TRP A 96 3.30 -15.21 2.68
CA TRP A 96 2.29 -16.03 2.01
C TRP A 96 1.63 -15.30 0.83
N LEU A 97 1.32 -14.02 1.00
CA LEU A 97 0.75 -13.20 -0.07
C LEU A 97 1.74 -12.99 -1.22
N ASP A 98 3.03 -12.77 -0.93
CA ASP A 98 4.07 -12.67 -1.94
C ASP A 98 4.19 -13.96 -2.77
N GLU A 99 4.10 -15.11 -2.12
CA GLU A 99 4.08 -16.43 -2.78
C GLU A 99 2.86 -16.65 -3.69
N ALA A 100 1.77 -15.91 -3.48
CA ALA A 100 0.60 -15.88 -4.35
C ALA A 100 0.59 -14.68 -5.32
N HIS A 101 1.74 -13.97 -5.45
CA HIS A 101 1.91 -12.78 -6.28
C HIS A 101 1.05 -11.58 -5.87
N ILE A 102 0.73 -11.48 -4.59
CA ILE A 102 0.02 -10.35 -3.99
C ILE A 102 1.01 -9.55 -3.14
N THR A 103 1.49 -8.43 -3.65
CA THR A 103 2.43 -7.57 -2.93
C THR A 103 1.74 -6.76 -1.84
N CYS A 104 2.20 -6.91 -0.61
CA CYS A 104 1.84 -6.06 0.53
C CYS A 104 3.07 -5.83 1.41
N ASN A 105 2.93 -5.11 2.51
CA ASN A 105 3.97 -5.06 3.53
C ASN A 105 3.39 -5.32 4.91
N LYS A 106 4.17 -6.01 5.76
CA LYS A 106 3.88 -6.08 7.18
C LYS A 106 3.86 -4.67 7.78
N ASN A 107 2.98 -4.45 8.73
CA ASN A 107 2.78 -3.16 9.36
C ASN A 107 2.34 -3.32 10.81
N THR A 108 2.85 -2.48 11.70
CA THR A 108 2.34 -2.43 13.07
C THR A 108 0.90 -1.93 13.09
N ILE A 109 0.13 -2.45 14.04
CA ILE A 109 -1.21 -1.99 14.36
C ILE A 109 -1.19 -1.14 15.64
N PRO A 110 -2.25 -0.38 15.96
CA PRO A 110 -2.35 0.32 17.24
C PRO A 110 -2.20 -0.67 18.42
N ASN A 111 -1.33 -0.33 19.37
CA ASN A 111 -0.98 -1.17 20.53
C ASN A 111 -0.47 -2.58 20.15
N ASP A 112 0.30 -2.67 19.08
CA ASP A 112 0.81 -3.94 18.55
C ASP A 112 1.59 -4.72 19.63
N PRO A 113 1.22 -5.99 19.90
CA PRO A 113 1.95 -6.83 20.85
C PRO A 113 3.28 -7.35 20.30
N GLN A 114 3.51 -7.26 19.01
CA GLN A 114 4.72 -7.74 18.35
C GLN A 114 5.76 -6.63 18.14
N SER A 115 7.02 -7.03 17.94
CA SER A 115 8.07 -6.08 17.56
C SER A 115 7.85 -5.50 16.16
N PRO A 116 8.42 -4.31 15.82
CA PRO A 116 8.32 -3.73 14.48
C PRO A 116 8.89 -4.59 13.35
N PHE A 117 9.70 -5.60 13.66
CA PHE A 117 10.27 -6.54 12.68
C PHE A 117 9.35 -7.74 12.38
N VAL A 118 8.34 -7.97 13.21
CA VAL A 118 7.36 -9.07 13.10
C VAL A 118 5.99 -8.53 12.75
N THR A 119 5.47 -7.61 13.55
CA THR A 119 4.16 -6.93 13.44
C THR A 119 2.95 -7.86 13.57
N SER A 120 1.79 -7.31 13.85
CA SER A 120 0.53 -8.06 13.89
C SER A 120 -0.44 -7.62 12.80
N GLY A 121 0.03 -6.89 11.79
CA GLY A 121 -0.80 -6.44 10.68
C GLY A 121 -0.07 -6.39 9.36
N ILE A 122 -0.85 -6.16 8.31
CA ILE A 122 -0.38 -5.87 6.96
C ILE A 122 -1.03 -4.59 6.46
N ARG A 123 -0.35 -3.89 5.55
CA ARG A 123 -0.86 -2.71 4.86
C ARG A 123 -1.17 -3.03 3.41
N LEU A 124 -2.37 -2.68 2.99
CA LEU A 124 -2.86 -2.84 1.63
C LEU A 124 -3.20 -1.48 1.04
N GLY A 125 -3.05 -1.34 -0.27
CA GLY A 125 -3.40 -0.12 -0.99
C GLY A 125 -3.86 -0.41 -2.41
N THR A 126 -4.65 0.50 -2.99
CA THR A 126 -5.34 0.28 -4.27
C THR A 126 -4.85 1.16 -5.42
N ALA A 127 -3.94 2.11 -5.17
CA ALA A 127 -3.48 3.04 -6.22
C ALA A 127 -2.84 2.30 -7.41
N ALA A 128 -1.94 1.34 -7.16
CA ALA A 128 -1.23 0.62 -8.23
C ALA A 128 -2.17 -0.23 -9.10
N VAL A 129 -3.11 -0.95 -8.49
CA VAL A 129 -4.07 -1.78 -9.21
C VAL A 129 -5.11 -0.93 -9.95
N THR A 130 -5.53 0.20 -9.38
CA THR A 130 -6.41 1.16 -10.07
C THR A 130 -5.74 1.73 -11.31
N THR A 131 -4.43 2.05 -11.25
CA THR A 131 -3.66 2.48 -12.42
C THR A 131 -3.61 1.40 -13.52
N ARG A 132 -3.70 0.13 -13.12
CA ARG A 132 -3.77 -1.02 -14.05
C ARG A 132 -5.18 -1.30 -14.59
N GLY A 133 -6.17 -0.50 -14.21
CA GLY A 133 -7.55 -0.60 -14.68
C GLY A 133 -8.45 -1.50 -13.84
N PHE A 134 -8.04 -1.92 -12.64
CA PHE A 134 -8.90 -2.66 -11.73
C PHE A 134 -10.05 -1.78 -11.23
N ASN A 135 -11.21 -2.37 -11.09
CA ASN A 135 -12.44 -1.74 -10.61
C ASN A 135 -12.94 -2.39 -9.30
N THR A 136 -14.09 -1.95 -8.81
CA THR A 136 -14.68 -2.43 -7.55
C THR A 136 -15.04 -3.92 -7.58
N ASP A 137 -15.42 -4.48 -8.73
CA ASP A 137 -15.73 -5.91 -8.85
C ASP A 137 -14.45 -6.76 -8.77
N ASP A 138 -13.36 -6.25 -9.35
CA ASP A 138 -12.03 -6.87 -9.21
C ASP A 138 -11.56 -6.88 -7.76
N MET A 139 -11.92 -5.86 -6.97
CA MET A 139 -11.56 -5.79 -5.55
C MET A 139 -12.21 -6.89 -4.71
N ASP A 140 -13.38 -7.39 -5.07
CA ASP A 140 -13.96 -8.55 -4.38
C ASP A 140 -13.15 -9.83 -4.64
N GLN A 141 -12.65 -10.02 -5.85
CA GLN A 141 -11.77 -11.13 -6.20
C GLN A 141 -10.40 -11.00 -5.51
N VAL A 142 -9.86 -9.79 -5.40
CA VAL A 142 -8.62 -9.53 -4.63
C VAL A 142 -8.85 -9.87 -3.16
N ALA A 143 -9.98 -9.47 -2.58
CA ALA A 143 -10.34 -9.79 -1.20
C ALA A 143 -10.48 -11.30 -0.98
N GLU A 144 -11.05 -12.03 -1.95
CA GLU A 144 -11.13 -13.50 -1.95
C GLU A 144 -9.73 -14.12 -1.90
N ALA A 145 -8.84 -13.72 -2.82
CA ALA A 145 -7.48 -14.26 -2.88
C ALA A 145 -6.69 -14.01 -1.59
N ILE A 146 -6.79 -12.81 -1.01
CA ILE A 146 -6.15 -12.48 0.26
C ILE A 146 -6.73 -13.32 1.41
N ALA A 147 -8.05 -13.43 1.51
CA ALA A 147 -8.69 -14.20 2.56
C ALA A 147 -8.36 -15.69 2.51
N LEU A 148 -8.26 -16.27 1.31
CA LEU A 148 -7.83 -17.64 1.09
C LEU A 148 -6.43 -17.88 1.67
N MET A 149 -5.47 -17.00 1.36
CA MET A 149 -4.10 -17.10 1.83
C MET A 149 -3.97 -16.88 3.33
N VAL A 150 -4.76 -15.98 3.92
CA VAL A 150 -4.75 -15.74 5.38
C VAL A 150 -5.36 -16.91 6.15
N ASN A 151 -6.38 -17.57 5.62
CA ASN A 151 -7.07 -18.66 6.34
C ASN A 151 -6.34 -20.00 6.25
N ASP A 152 -5.81 -20.37 5.10
CA ASP A 152 -5.01 -21.59 4.90
C ASP A 152 -4.13 -21.43 3.66
N PRO A 153 -2.89 -20.93 3.82
CA PRO A 153 -2.00 -20.66 2.70
C PRO A 153 -1.60 -21.92 1.93
N GLU A 154 -1.43 -23.06 2.61
CA GLU A 154 -0.99 -24.31 1.96
C GLU A 154 -2.09 -24.89 1.07
N ALA A 155 -3.32 -24.96 1.58
CA ALA A 155 -4.45 -25.51 0.83
C ALA A 155 -4.95 -24.58 -0.29
N ASN A 156 -4.76 -23.27 -0.17
CA ASN A 156 -5.39 -22.29 -1.06
C ASN A 156 -4.45 -21.58 -2.02
N LYS A 157 -3.15 -21.80 -1.96
CA LYS A 157 -2.15 -21.10 -2.77
C LYS A 157 -2.45 -21.18 -4.28
N GLU A 158 -2.75 -22.35 -4.80
CA GLU A 158 -3.05 -22.54 -6.23
C GLU A 158 -4.29 -21.77 -6.64
N LYS A 159 -5.35 -21.82 -5.81
CA LYS A 159 -6.59 -21.08 -6.07
C LYS A 159 -6.37 -19.57 -6.04
N ALA A 160 -5.67 -19.06 -5.02
CA ALA A 160 -5.35 -17.64 -4.90
C ALA A 160 -4.50 -17.15 -6.09
N THR A 161 -3.47 -17.89 -6.47
CA THR A 161 -2.63 -17.59 -7.64
C THR A 161 -3.43 -17.59 -8.94
N SER A 162 -4.38 -18.52 -9.11
CA SER A 162 -5.27 -18.56 -10.29
C SER A 162 -6.16 -17.30 -10.36
N ILE A 163 -6.71 -16.85 -9.23
CA ILE A 163 -7.48 -15.60 -9.19
C ILE A 163 -6.60 -14.41 -9.60
N VAL A 164 -5.40 -14.29 -9.01
CA VAL A 164 -4.46 -13.22 -9.35
C VAL A 164 -4.14 -13.24 -10.85
N LYS A 165 -3.84 -14.42 -11.41
CA LYS A 165 -3.56 -14.55 -12.82
C LYS A 165 -4.73 -14.08 -13.69
N SER A 166 -5.95 -14.51 -13.37
CA SER A 166 -7.15 -14.09 -14.13
C SER A 166 -7.37 -12.58 -14.12
N LEU A 167 -6.99 -11.89 -13.02
CA LEU A 167 -7.08 -10.44 -12.89
C LEU A 167 -5.97 -9.70 -13.63
N THR A 168 -4.80 -10.30 -13.78
CA THR A 168 -3.64 -9.67 -14.42
C THR A 168 -3.50 -9.96 -15.91
N ASP A 169 -4.21 -10.94 -16.41
CA ASP A 169 -4.25 -11.32 -17.84
C ASP A 169 -5.33 -10.54 -18.65
N LYS A 170 -6.02 -9.58 -18.03
CA LYS A 170 -7.07 -8.74 -18.65
C LYS A 170 -6.55 -7.75 -19.67
#